data_1b8bed0efd70ba01800ba62b2923f7ee
#
_entry.id   1b8bed0efd70ba01800ba62b2923f7ee
#
_cell.length_a   1.000
_cell.length_b   1.000
_cell.length_c   1.000
_cell.angle_alpha   90.00
_cell.angle_beta   90.00
_cell.angle_gamma   90.00
#
_symmetry.space_group_name_H-M   'P 1'
#
loop_
_entity.id
_entity.type
_entity.pdbx_description
1 polymer ?
#
loop_
_entity_poly.entity_id
_entity_poly.type
_entity_poly.pdbx_seq_one_letter_code
_entity_poly.pdbx_strand_id
1 'polypeptide(L)'
;MVALDADGEPVHDALLWNDTRSGADAQDLVQRYGADWWAEQTGSVPVASFTVTKLAWLARERPEIAARVAQVMLPHDWLTWRLRGDGEATTDRGDASGTGYFSPSSAGAGYRRQHGGRTR
;
A
#
# COMPACT_ATOMS: atom_id res chain seq x y z
N MET A 1 -3.39 3.87 5.99
CA MET A 1 -3.71 2.63 5.26
C MET A 1 -4.93 2.00 5.89
N VAL A 2 -5.94 1.68 5.10
CA VAL A 2 -7.09 0.87 5.47
C VAL A 2 -6.97 -0.45 4.73
N ALA A 3 -6.87 -1.57 5.46
CA ALA A 3 -6.77 -2.90 4.89
C ALA A 3 -8.13 -3.61 5.03
N LEU A 4 -8.66 -4.08 3.92
CA LEU A 4 -9.99 -4.67 3.80
C LEU A 4 -9.91 -6.13 3.40
N ASP A 5 -10.84 -6.94 3.88
CA ASP A 5 -11.04 -8.31 3.41
C ASP A 5 -11.86 -8.36 2.10
N ALA A 6 -12.19 -9.57 1.67
CA ALA A 6 -12.96 -9.80 0.44
C ALA A 6 -14.39 -9.26 0.51
N ASP A 7 -14.93 -9.07 1.70
CA ASP A 7 -16.28 -8.52 1.93
C ASP A 7 -16.26 -6.99 2.07
N GLY A 8 -15.07 -6.37 2.01
CA GLY A 8 -14.90 -4.93 2.14
C GLY A 8 -14.88 -4.45 3.61
N GLU A 9 -14.69 -5.36 4.56
CA GLU A 9 -14.61 -5.02 5.97
C GLU A 9 -13.15 -4.81 6.43
N PRO A 10 -12.88 -3.81 7.29
CA PRO A 10 -11.53 -3.60 7.83
C PRO A 10 -11.06 -4.80 8.64
N VAL A 11 -9.84 -5.26 8.35
CA VAL A 11 -9.21 -6.40 9.09
C VAL A 11 -8.28 -5.95 10.21
N HIS A 12 -7.97 -4.67 10.26
CA HIS A 12 -7.10 -4.04 11.27
C HIS A 12 -7.45 -2.56 11.38
N ASP A 13 -7.12 -1.95 12.51
CA ASP A 13 -7.21 -0.50 12.69
C ASP A 13 -6.38 0.22 11.62
N ALA A 14 -6.90 1.34 11.10
CA ALA A 14 -6.22 2.10 10.07
C ALA A 14 -4.88 2.65 10.56
N LEU A 15 -3.81 2.40 9.81
CA LEU A 15 -2.50 2.96 10.07
C LEU A 15 -2.36 4.29 9.32
N LEU A 16 -2.21 5.37 10.07
CA LEU A 16 -2.14 6.72 9.52
C LEU A 16 -0.73 7.03 8.98
N TRP A 17 -0.61 8.07 8.18
CA TRP A 17 0.66 8.47 7.56
C TRP A 17 1.75 8.81 8.58
N ASN A 18 1.37 9.34 9.74
CA ASN A 18 2.28 9.71 10.83
C ASN A 18 2.57 8.55 11.81
N ASP A 19 2.04 7.35 11.55
CA ASP A 19 2.35 6.18 12.36
C ASP A 19 3.73 5.65 11.98
N THR A 20 4.63 5.60 12.96
CA THR A 20 6.06 5.28 12.77
C THR A 20 6.40 3.81 12.98
N ARG A 21 5.42 2.95 13.33
CA ARG A 21 5.67 1.54 13.70
C ARG A 21 6.34 0.73 12.58
N SER A 22 6.15 1.11 11.32
CA SER A 22 6.77 0.47 10.15
C SER A 22 8.14 1.04 9.76
N GLY A 23 8.79 1.81 10.64
CA GLY A 23 10.10 2.41 10.35
C GLY A 23 11.20 1.39 10.05
N ALA A 24 11.25 0.30 10.82
CA ALA A 24 12.20 -0.79 10.58
C ALA A 24 11.92 -1.52 9.26
N ASP A 25 10.65 -1.68 8.91
CA ASP A 25 10.24 -2.30 7.65
C ASP A 25 10.60 -1.41 6.45
N ALA A 26 10.51 -0.09 6.60
CA ALA A 26 10.99 0.85 5.58
C ALA A 26 12.50 0.70 5.33
N GLN A 27 13.29 0.59 6.39
CA GLN A 27 14.73 0.38 6.28
C GLN A 27 15.05 -0.97 5.61
N ASP A 28 14.38 -2.05 6.01
CA ASP A 28 14.56 -3.38 5.41
C ASP A 28 14.25 -3.37 3.91
N LEU A 29 13.14 -2.75 3.51
CA LEU A 29 12.76 -2.63 2.09
C LEU A 29 13.81 -1.86 1.28
N VAL A 30 14.33 -0.76 1.84
CA VAL A 30 15.37 0.03 1.16
C VAL A 30 16.69 -0.74 1.08
N GLN A 31 17.08 -1.44 2.15
CA GLN A 31 18.29 -2.27 2.14
C GLN A 31 18.20 -3.43 1.14
N ARG A 32 17.03 -4.06 1.04
CA ARG A 32 16.79 -5.23 0.18
C ARG A 32 16.86 -4.92 -1.31
N TYR A 33 16.30 -3.78 -1.72
CA TYR A 33 16.19 -3.42 -3.15
C TYR A 33 17.13 -2.29 -3.57
N GLY A 34 17.61 -1.47 -2.66
CA GLY A 34 18.42 -0.29 -2.91
C GLY A 34 17.59 0.98 -3.14
N ALA A 35 18.10 2.13 -2.67
CA ALA A 35 17.43 3.42 -2.81
C ALA A 35 17.25 3.82 -4.28
N ASP A 36 18.24 3.58 -5.11
CA ASP A 36 18.19 3.89 -6.54
C ASP A 36 17.10 3.09 -7.26
N TRP A 37 16.98 1.80 -6.92
CA TRP A 37 15.92 0.95 -7.46
C TRP A 37 14.53 1.51 -7.11
N TRP A 38 14.31 1.92 -5.86
CA TRP A 38 13.04 2.52 -5.44
C TRP A 38 12.74 3.81 -6.20
N ALA A 39 13.74 4.70 -6.31
CA ALA A 39 13.59 5.95 -7.03
C ALA A 39 13.23 5.73 -8.51
N GLU A 40 13.88 4.76 -9.16
CA GLU A 40 13.59 4.40 -10.55
C GLU A 40 12.20 3.78 -10.73
N GLN A 41 11.80 2.89 -9.83
CA GLN A 41 10.55 2.13 -9.98
C GLN A 41 9.31 2.92 -9.58
N THR A 42 9.39 3.77 -8.55
CA THR A 42 8.23 4.43 -7.97
C THR A 42 8.35 5.95 -7.88
N GLY A 43 9.50 6.50 -8.26
CA GLY A 43 9.79 7.94 -8.19
C GLY A 43 10.21 8.43 -6.80
N SER A 44 10.30 7.56 -5.79
CA SER A 44 10.66 7.94 -4.42
C SER A 44 11.17 6.75 -3.60
N VAL A 45 11.92 7.05 -2.54
CA VAL A 45 12.43 6.06 -1.60
C VAL A 45 11.45 5.95 -0.43
N PRO A 46 10.92 4.76 -0.09
CA PRO A 46 9.91 4.63 0.95
C PRO A 46 10.45 4.95 2.35
N VAL A 47 9.62 5.64 3.11
CA VAL A 47 9.79 5.89 4.54
C VAL A 47 8.56 5.39 5.30
N ALA A 48 8.56 5.44 6.63
CA ALA A 48 7.48 4.88 7.45
C ALA A 48 6.07 5.39 7.11
N SER A 49 5.94 6.58 6.53
CA SER A 49 4.64 7.12 6.08
C SER A 49 4.05 6.41 4.86
N PHE A 50 4.85 5.70 4.08
CA PHE A 50 4.41 5.02 2.86
C PHE A 50 3.59 3.77 3.15
N THR A 51 2.55 3.55 2.37
CA THR A 51 1.64 2.40 2.53
C THR A 51 2.36 1.06 2.40
N VAL A 52 3.33 0.93 1.48
CA VAL A 52 4.11 -0.30 1.30
C VAL A 52 4.83 -0.75 2.57
N THR A 53 5.32 0.19 3.37
CA THR A 53 6.01 -0.12 4.63
C THR A 53 5.04 -0.64 5.70
N LYS A 54 3.82 -0.10 5.71
CA LYS A 54 2.75 -0.54 6.61
C LYS A 54 2.24 -1.93 6.26
N LEU A 55 2.18 -2.25 4.97
CA LEU A 55 1.88 -3.61 4.49
C LEU A 55 2.98 -4.60 4.91
N ALA A 56 4.25 -4.22 4.79
CA ALA A 56 5.38 -5.03 5.24
C ALA A 56 5.31 -5.28 6.76
N TRP A 57 5.03 -4.23 7.53
CA TRP A 57 4.81 -4.34 8.97
C TRP A 57 3.67 -5.32 9.30
N LEU A 58 2.52 -5.16 8.65
CA LEU A 58 1.35 -6.02 8.87
C LEU A 58 1.67 -7.49 8.56
N ALA A 59 2.36 -7.75 7.46
CA ALA A 59 2.78 -9.09 7.06
C ALA A 59 3.75 -9.74 8.06
N ARG A 60 4.63 -8.95 8.65
CA ARG A 60 5.61 -9.42 9.64
C ARG A 60 5.00 -9.64 11.01
N GLU A 61 4.24 -8.68 11.52
CA GLU A 61 3.72 -8.68 12.89
C GLU A 61 2.38 -9.43 13.03
N ARG A 62 1.56 -9.41 11.99
CA ARG A 62 0.21 -9.97 12.01
C ARG A 62 -0.08 -10.77 10.74
N PRO A 63 0.69 -11.85 10.49
CA PRO A 63 0.57 -12.61 9.24
C PRO A 63 -0.82 -13.22 9.05
N GLU A 64 -1.53 -13.55 10.11
CA GLU A 64 -2.91 -14.05 10.08
C GLU A 64 -3.92 -13.01 9.59
N ILE A 65 -3.68 -11.74 9.91
CA ILE A 65 -4.48 -10.61 9.43
C ILE A 65 -4.09 -10.28 7.98
N ALA A 66 -2.79 -10.23 7.70
CA ALA A 66 -2.28 -9.97 6.35
C ALA A 66 -2.80 -10.96 5.31
N ALA A 67 -2.98 -12.23 5.69
CA ALA A 67 -3.53 -13.27 4.82
C ALA A 67 -4.99 -13.01 4.41
N ARG A 68 -5.73 -12.22 5.19
CA ARG A 68 -7.13 -11.87 4.90
C ARG A 68 -7.28 -10.60 4.05
N VAL A 69 -6.21 -9.84 3.85
CA VAL A 69 -6.25 -8.59 3.09
C VAL A 69 -6.53 -8.88 1.62
N ALA A 70 -7.65 -8.42 1.12
CA ALA A 70 -8.04 -8.48 -0.29
C ALA A 70 -7.83 -7.13 -1.00
N GLN A 71 -7.95 -6.03 -0.27
CA GLN A 71 -7.80 -4.68 -0.81
C GLN A 71 -7.18 -3.73 0.21
N VAL A 72 -6.42 -2.75 -0.29
CA VAL A 72 -5.84 -1.68 0.50
C VAL A 72 -6.27 -0.34 -0.08
N MET A 73 -6.71 0.56 0.80
CA MET A 73 -7.09 1.92 0.44
C MET A 73 -6.35 2.93 1.31
N LEU A 74 -6.16 4.13 0.79
CA LEU A 74 -5.83 5.28 1.63
C LEU A 74 -7.08 5.72 2.40
N PRO A 75 -6.97 6.34 3.58
CA PRO A 75 -8.14 6.68 4.40
C PRO A 75 -9.17 7.53 3.67
N HIS A 76 -8.76 8.54 2.89
CA HIS A 76 -9.66 9.38 2.12
C HIS A 76 -10.28 8.65 0.91
N ASP A 77 -9.55 7.72 0.29
CA ASP A 77 -10.09 6.86 -0.77
C ASP A 77 -11.16 5.91 -0.23
N TRP A 78 -10.95 5.38 0.99
CA TRP A 78 -11.94 4.58 1.68
C TRP A 78 -13.22 5.38 1.97
N LEU A 79 -13.08 6.63 2.44
CA LEU A 79 -14.23 7.52 2.64
C LEU A 79 -14.99 7.78 1.34
N THR A 80 -14.27 8.10 0.27
CA THR A 80 -14.86 8.32 -1.06
C THR A 80 -15.61 7.08 -1.53
N TRP A 81 -15.00 5.91 -1.40
CA TRP A 81 -15.61 4.63 -1.76
C TRP A 81 -16.91 4.36 -0.99
N ARG A 82 -16.90 4.61 0.33
CA ARG A 82 -18.09 4.46 1.18
C ARG A 82 -19.20 5.44 0.81
N LEU A 83 -18.86 6.69 0.53
CA LEU A 83 -19.82 7.74 0.16
C LEU A 83 -20.42 7.52 -1.23
N ARG A 84 -19.64 7.05 -2.19
CA ARG A 84 -20.11 6.75 -3.54
C ARG A 84 -21.09 5.57 -3.55
N GLY A 85 -20.80 4.52 -2.84
CA GLY A 85 -21.67 3.33 -2.74
C GLY A 85 -21.77 2.50 -4.01
N ASP A 86 -20.95 2.78 -5.04
CA ASP A 86 -20.96 2.06 -6.34
C ASP A 86 -20.02 0.85 -6.37
N GLY A 87 -19.30 0.60 -5.30
CA GLY A 87 -18.36 -0.50 -5.18
C GLY A 87 -17.02 -0.30 -5.89
N GLU A 88 -16.84 0.83 -6.60
CA GLU A 88 -15.61 1.11 -7.33
C GLU A 88 -14.57 1.84 -6.48
N ALA A 89 -13.43 1.19 -6.24
CA ALA A 89 -12.31 1.78 -5.52
C ALA A 89 -11.47 2.66 -6.46
N THR A 90 -11.27 3.91 -6.07
CA THR A 90 -10.50 4.90 -6.83
C THR A 90 -9.49 5.61 -5.96
N THR A 91 -8.41 6.08 -6.58
CA THR A 91 -7.43 6.99 -5.98
C THR A 91 -6.96 8.00 -7.01
N ASP A 92 -6.35 9.08 -6.56
CA ASP A 92 -5.68 10.02 -7.45
C ASP A 92 -4.17 9.71 -7.57
N ARG A 93 -3.53 10.29 -8.60
CA ARG A 93 -2.11 10.04 -8.88
C ARG A 93 -1.18 10.65 -7.84
N GLY A 94 -1.55 11.77 -7.26
CA GLY A 94 -0.77 12.44 -6.23
C GLY A 94 -0.63 11.57 -5.00
N ASP A 95 -1.75 11.10 -4.47
CA ASP A 95 -1.78 10.23 -3.30
C ASP A 95 -1.25 8.83 -3.60
N ALA A 96 -1.49 8.31 -4.79
CA ALA A 96 -0.92 7.04 -5.24
C ALA A 96 0.61 7.04 -5.20
N SER A 97 1.27 8.17 -5.50
CA SER A 97 2.72 8.30 -5.47
C SER A 97 3.34 8.08 -4.08
N GLY A 98 2.60 8.37 -3.01
CA GLY A 98 3.02 8.13 -1.62
C GLY A 98 2.79 6.72 -1.11
N THR A 99 2.29 5.81 -1.93
CA THR A 99 2.04 4.41 -1.52
C THR A 99 3.30 3.54 -1.54
N GLY A 100 4.25 3.82 -2.42
CA GLY A 100 5.45 3.02 -2.66
C GLY A 100 5.23 1.82 -3.60
N TYR A 101 4.04 1.67 -4.20
CA TYR A 101 3.75 0.64 -5.19
C TYR A 101 3.10 1.18 -6.47
N PHE A 102 2.99 2.48 -6.59
CA PHE A 102 2.58 3.14 -7.83
C PHE A 102 3.81 3.49 -8.68
N SER A 103 3.75 3.22 -9.99
CA SER A 103 4.82 3.58 -10.93
C SER A 103 4.31 4.64 -11.91
N PRO A 104 4.81 5.89 -11.83
CA PRO A 104 4.39 6.95 -12.75
C PRO A 104 4.87 6.73 -14.18
N SER A 105 5.93 5.92 -14.37
CA SER A 105 6.52 5.64 -15.68
C SER A 105 5.88 4.48 -16.42
N SER A 106 4.99 3.70 -15.77
CA SER A 106 4.29 2.63 -16.47
C SER A 106 3.25 3.22 -17.43
N ALA A 107 3.33 2.84 -18.70
CA ALA A 107 2.34 3.21 -19.70
C ALA A 107 0.96 2.72 -19.24
N GLY A 108 0.08 3.67 -18.85
CA GLY A 108 -1.23 3.36 -18.29
C GLY A 108 -1.38 3.58 -16.79
N ALA A 109 -0.34 4.07 -16.10
CA ALA A 109 -0.38 4.52 -14.69
C ALA A 109 -1.16 3.57 -13.75
N GLY A 110 -0.87 2.27 -13.80
CA GLY A 110 -1.48 1.27 -12.92
C GLY A 110 -0.65 1.03 -11.66
N TYR A 111 -1.33 0.69 -10.58
CA TYR A 111 -0.64 0.14 -9.41
C TYR A 111 0.12 -1.12 -9.81
N ARG A 112 1.40 -1.21 -9.44
CA ARG A 112 2.10 -2.48 -9.50
C ARG A 112 1.44 -3.42 -8.52
N ARG A 113 0.85 -4.50 -9.02
CA ARG A 113 0.41 -5.59 -8.15
C ARG A 113 1.65 -6.12 -7.44
N GLN A 114 1.69 -6.02 -6.12
CA GLN A 114 2.71 -6.70 -5.35
C GLN A 114 2.64 -8.18 -5.71
N HIS A 115 3.79 -8.76 -6.03
CA HIS A 115 3.91 -10.18 -6.31
C HIS A 115 3.59 -11.01 -5.07
N GLY A 116 2.32 -11.23 -4.84
CA GLY A 116 1.82 -12.42 -4.21
C GLY A 116 1.36 -13.31 -5.37
N GLY A 117 2.15 -14.31 -5.72
CA GLY A 117 2.08 -15.05 -6.96
C GLY A 117 0.68 -15.46 -7.39
N ARG A 118 0.40 -15.15 -8.65
CA ARG A 118 -0.18 -16.07 -9.64
C ARG A 118 -0.02 -15.45 -11.01
N THR A 119 0.93 -15.98 -11.74
CA THR A 119 0.94 -15.97 -13.20
C THR A 119 -0.39 -16.52 -13.72
N ARG A 120 -1.04 -15.77 -14.55
CA ARG A 120 -1.82 -16.30 -15.67
C ARG A 120 -1.38 -15.61 -16.92
#